data_dd7e6b662db98afff0beb88a1a346a7d
#
_entry.id   dd7e6b662db98afff0beb88a1a346a7d
#
_cell.length_a   1.000
_cell.length_b   1.000
_cell.length_c   1.000
_cell.angle_alpha   90.00
_cell.angle_beta   90.00
_cell.angle_gamma   90.00
#
_symmetry.space_group_name_H-M   'P 1'
#
loop_
_entity.id
_entity.type
_entity.pdbx_description
1 polymer ?
#
loop_
_entity_poly.entity_id
_entity_poly.type
_entity_poly.pdbx_seq_one_letter_code
_entity_poly.pdbx_strand_id
1 'polypeptide(L)'
;MLIDEQVAMFLHIISHHLKNRVIKHHFNRSGETVSRSFHNVLNAVIRLQDVLFKKPEPITANSTDPRWKWFKNCLGALDGTHIKIRVPTVDKPRYRTRKGDIATNMLGVCTPDMHFVYALPGWEGSVADGRVLRDAISRRHGLKVPHGCYYLVDAGYTNCEGFLAPFRGQRYHLNEWRQGYQPSSPEEFFNMKHASARNVIERCFGLLKLRWGILRSPSFYPVRVHNRIIIACCLLHNFIRTYMSLDPIEAELGEGLPSNLIDDDDSNIVNIHPSDAWATWRMELANQMFDEWQASTN
;
A
#
# COMPACT_ATOMS: atom_id res chain seq x y z
N MET A 1 34.35 7.33 -10.08
CA MET A 1 32.99 7.52 -10.59
C MET A 1 32.25 8.42 -9.61
N LEU A 2 31.58 9.46 -10.10
CA LEU A 2 30.85 10.43 -9.31
C LEU A 2 29.60 9.78 -8.66
N ILE A 3 29.15 10.33 -7.55
CA ILE A 3 27.94 9.85 -6.85
C ILE A 3 26.70 10.03 -7.74
N ASP A 4 26.61 11.18 -8.41
CA ASP A 4 25.49 11.52 -9.30
C ASP A 4 25.34 10.50 -10.43
N GLU A 5 26.45 10.03 -11.01
CA GLU A 5 26.43 9.01 -12.04
C GLU A 5 25.94 7.65 -11.51
N GLN A 6 26.32 7.28 -10.27
CA GLN A 6 25.82 6.05 -9.64
C GLN A 6 24.31 6.13 -9.39
N VAL A 7 23.83 7.26 -8.89
CA VAL A 7 22.41 7.52 -8.65
C VAL A 7 21.64 7.53 -9.97
N ALA A 8 22.14 8.19 -11.01
CA ALA A 8 21.54 8.21 -12.35
C ALA A 8 21.36 6.80 -12.93
N MET A 9 22.40 5.95 -12.85
CA MET A 9 22.32 4.54 -13.28
C MET A 9 21.26 3.77 -12.49
N PHE A 10 21.23 3.93 -11.17
CA PHE A 10 20.26 3.27 -10.30
C PHE A 10 18.83 3.68 -10.66
N LEU A 11 18.54 4.99 -10.71
CA LEU A 11 17.21 5.51 -11.03
C LEU A 11 16.78 5.07 -12.43
N HIS A 12 17.67 5.08 -13.41
CA HIS A 12 17.38 4.65 -14.79
C HIS A 12 16.98 3.16 -14.85
N ILE A 13 17.65 2.30 -14.06
CA ILE A 13 17.30 0.87 -13.95
C ILE A 13 15.92 0.68 -13.36
N ILE A 14 15.60 1.30 -12.22
CA ILE A 14 14.34 1.04 -11.50
C ILE A 14 13.15 1.70 -12.19
N SER A 15 13.31 2.89 -12.79
CA SER A 15 12.24 3.60 -13.49
C SER A 15 11.82 2.89 -14.78
N HIS A 16 12.78 2.38 -15.54
CA HIS A 16 12.53 1.80 -16.88
C HIS A 16 12.70 0.28 -16.95
N HIS A 17 12.98 -0.38 -15.83
CA HIS A 17 13.23 -1.83 -15.76
C HIS A 17 14.31 -2.30 -16.75
N LEU A 18 15.42 -1.59 -16.84
CA LEU A 18 16.47 -1.87 -17.79
C LEU A 18 17.43 -2.95 -17.30
N LYS A 19 17.95 -3.73 -18.24
CA LYS A 19 19.02 -4.70 -17.96
C LYS A 19 20.35 -3.99 -17.81
N ASN A 20 21.24 -4.50 -16.96
CA ASN A 20 22.59 -3.96 -16.77
C ASN A 20 23.38 -3.79 -18.08
N ARG A 21 23.14 -4.66 -19.08
CA ARG A 21 23.79 -4.55 -20.41
C ARG A 21 23.43 -3.26 -21.15
N VAL A 22 22.20 -2.74 -20.96
CA VAL A 22 21.75 -1.48 -21.58
C VAL A 22 22.44 -0.31 -20.88
N ILE A 23 22.47 -0.33 -19.56
CA ILE A 23 23.14 0.68 -18.74
C ILE A 23 24.64 0.71 -19.00
N LYS A 24 25.27 -0.48 -19.11
CA LYS A 24 26.69 -0.60 -19.50
C LYS A 24 26.99 0.18 -20.78
N HIS A 25 26.14 0.02 -21.81
CA HIS A 25 26.31 0.70 -23.09
C HIS A 25 26.04 2.21 -22.96
N HIS A 26 24.95 2.59 -22.31
CA HIS A 26 24.51 3.99 -22.18
C HIS A 26 25.52 4.85 -21.40
N PHE A 27 26.04 4.33 -20.31
CA PHE A 27 27.00 5.05 -19.44
C PHE A 27 28.47 4.74 -19.76
N ASN A 28 28.74 3.92 -20.77
CA ASN A 28 30.09 3.48 -21.13
C ASN A 28 30.89 2.95 -19.94
N ARG A 29 30.28 2.04 -19.16
CA ARG A 29 30.87 1.42 -17.97
C ARG A 29 30.88 -0.11 -18.08
N SER A 30 31.77 -0.77 -17.30
CA SER A 30 31.75 -2.22 -17.23
C SER A 30 30.49 -2.74 -16.55
N GLY A 31 30.04 -3.95 -16.86
CA GLY A 31 28.88 -4.57 -16.22
C GLY A 31 29.06 -4.74 -14.70
N GLU A 32 30.30 -4.98 -14.26
CA GLU A 32 30.66 -5.06 -12.84
C GLU A 32 30.50 -3.69 -12.17
N THR A 33 30.96 -2.62 -12.79
CA THR A 33 30.81 -1.26 -12.28
C THR A 33 29.34 -0.88 -12.12
N VAL A 34 28.50 -1.18 -13.13
CA VAL A 34 27.05 -0.94 -13.06
C VAL A 34 26.42 -1.72 -11.90
N SER A 35 26.75 -3.01 -11.77
CA SER A 35 26.20 -3.85 -10.70
C SER A 35 26.60 -3.35 -9.31
N ARG A 36 27.88 -3.03 -9.11
CA ARG A 36 28.40 -2.50 -7.83
C ARG A 36 27.75 -1.17 -7.48
N SER A 37 27.65 -0.25 -8.43
CA SER A 37 27.00 1.06 -8.23
C SER A 37 25.53 0.92 -7.87
N PHE A 38 24.79 0.04 -8.57
CA PHE A 38 23.41 -0.26 -8.26
C PHE A 38 23.24 -0.72 -6.81
N HIS A 39 24.05 -1.66 -6.35
CA HIS A 39 23.97 -2.15 -4.97
C HIS A 39 24.41 -1.13 -3.93
N ASN A 40 25.39 -0.28 -4.25
CA ASN A 40 25.82 0.80 -3.36
C ASN A 40 24.68 1.80 -3.12
N VAL A 41 24.03 2.27 -4.20
CA VAL A 41 22.91 3.21 -4.09
C VAL A 41 21.70 2.55 -3.43
N LEU A 42 21.36 1.31 -3.79
CA LEU A 42 20.29 0.56 -3.12
C LEU A 42 20.53 0.47 -1.61
N ASN A 43 21.75 0.15 -1.19
CA ASN A 43 22.11 0.07 0.23
C ASN A 43 22.00 1.45 0.91
N ALA A 44 22.45 2.51 0.25
CA ALA A 44 22.36 3.86 0.78
C ALA A 44 20.89 4.30 0.98
N VAL A 45 20.02 4.07 -0.01
CA VAL A 45 18.59 4.39 0.10
C VAL A 45 17.93 3.63 1.24
N ILE A 46 18.21 2.31 1.39
CA ILE A 46 17.64 1.51 2.49
C ILE A 46 18.07 2.01 3.87
N ARG A 47 19.28 2.54 4.02
CA ARG A 47 19.74 3.13 5.29
C ARG A 47 18.96 4.38 5.69
N LEU A 48 18.26 5.01 4.77
CA LEU A 48 17.42 6.19 5.04
C LEU A 48 16.00 5.83 5.49
N GLN A 49 15.68 4.56 5.73
CA GLN A 49 14.33 4.12 6.05
C GLN A 49 13.73 4.84 7.27
N ASP A 50 14.53 5.07 8.33
CA ASP A 50 14.06 5.72 9.56
C ASP A 50 13.76 7.22 9.36
N VAL A 51 14.30 7.82 8.28
CA VAL A 51 14.09 9.23 7.90
C VAL A 51 12.97 9.35 6.87
N LEU A 52 12.90 8.42 5.91
CA LEU A 52 12.01 8.53 4.76
C LEU A 52 10.65 7.86 4.96
N PHE A 53 10.54 6.82 5.81
CA PHE A 53 9.20 6.37 6.21
C PHE A 53 8.53 7.41 7.10
N LYS A 54 7.30 7.75 6.74
CA LYS A 54 6.52 8.76 7.47
C LYS A 54 6.06 8.22 8.82
N LYS A 55 6.25 9.00 9.88
CA LYS A 55 5.56 8.73 11.15
C LYS A 55 4.11 9.14 10.98
N PRO A 56 3.14 8.22 11.22
CA PRO A 56 1.73 8.53 11.05
C PRO A 56 1.24 9.45 12.17
N GLU A 57 0.36 10.38 11.82
CA GLU A 57 -0.34 11.24 12.76
C GLU A 57 -1.83 10.90 12.73
N PRO A 58 -2.50 10.77 13.88
CA PRO A 58 -3.91 10.44 13.92
C PRO A 58 -4.77 11.59 13.40
N ILE A 59 -5.82 11.25 12.67
CA ILE A 59 -6.83 12.22 12.22
C ILE A 59 -7.45 12.89 13.45
N THR A 60 -7.43 14.20 13.47
CA THR A 60 -8.00 14.99 14.55
C THR A 60 -9.52 15.13 14.42
N ALA A 61 -10.20 15.41 15.55
CA ALA A 61 -11.65 15.63 15.56
C ALA A 61 -12.09 16.83 14.69
N ASN A 62 -11.17 17.76 14.42
CA ASN A 62 -11.44 18.99 13.65
C ASN A 62 -10.99 18.84 12.18
N SER A 63 -10.78 17.63 11.69
CA SER A 63 -10.39 17.41 10.30
C SER A 63 -11.48 17.89 9.33
N THR A 64 -11.10 18.72 8.38
CA THR A 64 -11.98 19.26 7.33
C THR A 64 -11.94 18.42 6.04
N ASP A 65 -11.05 17.44 5.93
CA ASP A 65 -11.00 16.57 4.76
C ASP A 65 -12.29 15.73 4.67
N PRO A 66 -13.09 15.86 3.61
CA PRO A 66 -14.39 15.21 3.49
C PRO A 66 -14.32 13.68 3.48
N ARG A 67 -13.15 13.10 3.18
CA ARG A 67 -12.93 11.65 3.20
C ARG A 67 -12.57 11.15 4.60
N TRP A 68 -11.80 11.94 5.38
CA TRP A 68 -11.17 11.53 6.63
C TRP A 68 -11.85 12.06 7.88
N LYS A 69 -12.64 13.13 7.80
CA LYS A 69 -13.31 13.77 8.96
C LYS A 69 -14.13 12.80 9.83
N TRP A 70 -14.61 11.71 9.23
CA TRP A 70 -15.39 10.68 9.91
C TRP A 70 -14.54 9.69 10.73
N PHE A 71 -13.25 9.62 10.49
CA PHE A 71 -12.35 8.61 11.03
C PHE A 71 -11.35 9.22 11.99
N LYS A 72 -11.87 9.79 13.12
CA LYS A 72 -11.02 10.28 14.21
C LYS A 72 -10.09 9.19 14.71
N ASN A 73 -8.83 9.54 15.03
CA ASN A 73 -7.76 8.65 15.46
C ASN A 73 -7.29 7.63 14.40
N CYS A 74 -7.79 7.71 13.17
CA CYS A 74 -7.28 6.92 12.06
C CYS A 74 -5.89 7.42 11.65
N LEU A 75 -4.97 6.48 11.41
CA LEU A 75 -3.59 6.75 10.99
C LEU A 75 -3.42 6.71 9.46
N GLY A 76 -4.41 6.18 8.74
CA GLY A 76 -4.36 5.98 7.30
C GLY A 76 -4.96 4.64 6.88
N ALA A 77 -4.41 4.03 5.83
CA ALA A 77 -4.89 2.76 5.30
C ALA A 77 -3.77 1.76 5.05
N LEU A 78 -4.10 0.48 5.09
CA LEU A 78 -3.18 -0.59 4.71
C LEU A 78 -3.86 -1.59 3.78
N ASP A 79 -3.05 -2.21 2.93
CA ASP A 79 -3.50 -3.28 2.04
C ASP A 79 -2.32 -4.13 1.54
N GLY A 80 -2.62 -5.29 0.93
CA GLY A 80 -1.69 -6.13 0.21
C GLY A 80 -1.63 -5.77 -1.27
N THR A 81 -0.46 -5.87 -1.89
CA THR A 81 -0.34 -5.78 -3.34
C THR A 81 0.66 -6.79 -3.89
N HIS A 82 0.34 -7.36 -5.06
CA HIS A 82 1.22 -8.31 -5.74
C HIS A 82 2.20 -7.61 -6.67
N ILE A 83 3.47 -8.02 -6.59
CA ILE A 83 4.55 -7.55 -7.46
C ILE A 83 5.15 -8.76 -8.18
N LYS A 84 5.11 -8.73 -9.52
CA LYS A 84 5.59 -9.84 -10.35
C LYS A 84 7.09 -10.09 -10.16
N ILE A 85 7.46 -11.37 -10.00
CA ILE A 85 8.84 -11.80 -9.77
C ILE A 85 9.23 -12.97 -10.68
N ARG A 86 10.53 -13.24 -10.75
CA ARG A 86 11.08 -14.47 -11.34
C ARG A 86 11.63 -15.35 -10.24
N VAL A 87 11.21 -16.59 -10.23
CA VAL A 87 11.71 -17.63 -9.32
C VAL A 87 12.03 -18.89 -10.12
N PRO A 88 12.91 -19.77 -9.59
CA PRO A 88 13.11 -21.11 -10.14
C PRO A 88 11.80 -21.88 -10.27
N THR A 89 11.73 -22.82 -11.21
CA THR A 89 10.49 -23.58 -11.48
C THR A 89 9.97 -24.30 -10.23
N VAL A 90 10.88 -24.79 -9.37
CA VAL A 90 10.56 -25.49 -8.12
C VAL A 90 9.82 -24.58 -7.12
N ASP A 91 10.09 -23.27 -7.14
CA ASP A 91 9.48 -22.29 -6.23
C ASP A 91 8.18 -21.67 -6.78
N LYS A 92 7.91 -21.81 -8.10
CA LYS A 92 6.73 -21.19 -8.73
C LYS A 92 5.40 -21.51 -8.02
N PRO A 93 5.13 -22.74 -7.52
CA PRO A 93 3.86 -23.03 -6.86
C PRO A 93 3.61 -22.15 -5.62
N ARG A 94 4.65 -21.83 -4.84
CA ARG A 94 4.57 -21.01 -3.63
C ARG A 94 4.25 -19.54 -3.94
N TYR A 95 4.77 -19.03 -5.08
CA TYR A 95 4.57 -17.63 -5.49
C TYR A 95 3.41 -17.44 -6.46
N ARG A 96 2.64 -18.52 -6.76
CA ARG A 96 1.50 -18.42 -7.65
C ARG A 96 0.32 -17.79 -6.91
N THR A 97 -0.10 -16.62 -7.41
CA THR A 97 -1.33 -15.96 -6.94
C THR A 97 -2.57 -16.72 -7.43
N ARG A 98 -3.72 -16.40 -6.88
CA ARG A 98 -5.02 -16.95 -7.32
C ARG A 98 -5.31 -16.66 -8.81
N LYS A 99 -4.84 -15.52 -9.32
CA LYS A 99 -4.94 -15.17 -10.75
C LYS A 99 -3.93 -15.91 -11.64
N GLY A 100 -3.09 -16.79 -11.07
CA GLY A 100 -2.10 -17.58 -11.79
C GLY A 100 -0.75 -16.88 -12.02
N ASP A 101 -0.61 -15.61 -11.69
CA ASP A 101 0.65 -14.87 -11.78
C ASP A 101 1.69 -15.35 -10.76
N ILE A 102 2.97 -15.26 -11.10
CA ILE A 102 4.07 -15.50 -10.17
C ILE A 102 4.47 -14.16 -9.57
N ALA A 103 4.14 -13.96 -8.29
CA ALA A 103 4.33 -12.69 -7.61
C ALA A 103 4.73 -12.86 -6.14
N THR A 104 5.34 -11.84 -5.59
CA THR A 104 5.50 -11.67 -4.14
C THR A 104 4.37 -10.77 -3.63
N ASN A 105 3.82 -11.08 -2.46
CA ASN A 105 2.91 -10.21 -1.76
C ASN A 105 3.71 -9.15 -0.98
N MET A 106 3.27 -7.91 -1.04
CA MET A 106 3.80 -6.77 -0.31
C MET A 106 2.67 -6.11 0.49
N LEU A 107 2.76 -6.16 1.82
CA LEU A 107 1.92 -5.31 2.67
C LEU A 107 2.46 -3.87 2.61
N GLY A 108 1.60 -2.92 2.29
CA GLY A 108 1.89 -1.49 2.36
C GLY A 108 0.95 -0.79 3.32
N VAL A 109 1.48 0.21 4.02
CA VAL A 109 0.73 1.07 4.95
C VAL A 109 1.02 2.51 4.59
N CYS A 110 -0.01 3.33 4.39
CA CYS A 110 0.17 4.73 4.06
C CYS A 110 -0.70 5.66 4.94
N THR A 111 -0.26 6.91 5.04
CA THR A 111 -1.01 8.04 5.62
C THR A 111 -2.09 8.54 4.65
N PRO A 112 -3.03 9.38 5.10
CA PRO A 112 -4.04 10.01 4.24
C PRO A 112 -3.48 10.82 3.07
N ASP A 113 -2.27 11.33 3.20
CA ASP A 113 -1.53 12.11 2.19
C ASP A 113 -0.61 11.24 1.32
N MET A 114 -0.84 9.92 1.28
CA MET A 114 -0.15 8.93 0.45
C MET A 114 1.36 8.77 0.72
N HIS A 115 1.86 9.07 1.91
CA HIS A 115 3.22 8.67 2.30
C HIS A 115 3.22 7.27 2.89
N PHE A 116 4.15 6.42 2.49
CA PHE A 116 4.34 5.12 3.13
C PHE A 116 4.82 5.28 4.57
N VAL A 117 4.15 4.59 5.48
CA VAL A 117 4.53 4.42 6.89
C VAL A 117 5.35 3.16 7.07
N TYR A 118 4.98 2.12 6.33
CA TYR A 118 5.57 0.80 6.43
C TYR A 118 5.41 0.03 5.11
N ALA A 119 6.38 -0.81 4.81
CA ALA A 119 6.33 -1.72 3.66
C ALA A 119 6.99 -3.06 4.01
N LEU A 120 6.27 -4.16 3.80
CA LEU A 120 6.75 -5.52 4.05
C LEU A 120 6.61 -6.39 2.79
N PRO A 121 7.58 -6.36 1.88
CA PRO A 121 7.62 -7.26 0.73
C PRO A 121 8.21 -8.61 1.11
N GLY A 122 7.97 -9.63 0.28
CA GLY A 122 8.69 -10.90 0.34
C GLY A 122 7.84 -12.08 0.76
N TRP A 123 6.57 -11.87 1.08
CA TRP A 123 5.65 -12.98 1.29
C TRP A 123 5.29 -13.66 -0.04
N GLU A 124 4.99 -14.92 0.02
CA GLU A 124 4.57 -15.72 -1.14
C GLU A 124 3.22 -15.23 -1.65
N GLY A 125 3.02 -15.19 -2.98
CA GLY A 125 1.80 -14.66 -3.59
C GLY A 125 0.52 -15.43 -3.25
N SER A 126 0.63 -16.63 -2.68
CA SER A 126 -0.49 -17.45 -2.23
C SER A 126 -0.92 -17.18 -0.78
N VAL A 127 -0.16 -16.36 -0.04
CA VAL A 127 -0.39 -16.16 1.39
C VAL A 127 -1.46 -15.11 1.62
N ALA A 128 -2.43 -15.43 2.50
CA ALA A 128 -3.50 -14.52 2.88
C ALA A 128 -2.98 -13.29 3.64
N ASP A 129 -3.54 -12.12 3.34
CA ASP A 129 -3.10 -10.82 3.85
C ASP A 129 -3.15 -10.73 5.38
N GLY A 130 -4.12 -11.35 6.03
CA GLY A 130 -4.18 -11.42 7.50
C GLY A 130 -2.99 -12.14 8.14
N ARG A 131 -2.33 -13.09 7.45
CA ARG A 131 -1.09 -13.72 7.91
C ARG A 131 0.10 -12.78 7.76
N VAL A 132 0.15 -12.04 6.67
CA VAL A 132 1.19 -11.04 6.42
C VAL A 132 1.10 -9.93 7.46
N LEU A 133 -0.11 -9.48 7.78
CA LEU A 133 -0.34 -8.45 8.81
C LEU A 133 0.11 -8.93 10.19
N ARG A 134 -0.21 -10.17 10.59
CA ARG A 134 0.26 -10.73 11.86
C ARG A 134 1.78 -10.74 11.96
N ASP A 135 2.45 -11.15 10.90
CA ASP A 135 3.92 -11.08 10.85
C ASP A 135 4.42 -9.64 10.95
N ALA A 136 3.77 -8.70 10.25
CA ALA A 136 4.16 -7.29 10.27
C ALA A 136 4.12 -6.68 11.69
N ILE A 137 3.10 -6.98 12.48
CA ILE A 137 2.95 -6.44 13.86
C ILE A 137 3.84 -7.16 14.87
N SER A 138 4.16 -8.44 14.65
CA SER A 138 4.98 -9.23 15.57
C SER A 138 6.49 -8.97 15.46
N ARG A 139 6.96 -8.40 14.35
CA ARG A 139 8.39 -8.11 14.14
C ARG A 139 8.90 -7.03 15.10
N ARG A 140 10.15 -7.14 15.54
CA ARG A 140 10.81 -6.13 16.40
C ARG A 140 10.72 -4.72 15.82
N HIS A 141 11.01 -4.56 14.53
CA HIS A 141 10.90 -3.32 13.75
C HIS A 141 9.69 -3.36 12.81
N GLY A 142 8.58 -3.95 13.28
CA GLY A 142 7.36 -4.11 12.52
C GLY A 142 6.45 -2.90 12.60
N LEU A 143 5.26 -3.06 12.01
CA LEU A 143 4.21 -2.06 12.08
C LEU A 143 3.77 -1.85 13.54
N LYS A 144 3.79 -0.60 13.99
CA LYS A 144 3.33 -0.22 15.33
C LYS A 144 2.03 0.57 15.21
N VAL A 145 1.03 0.13 15.97
CA VAL A 145 -0.27 0.81 16.06
C VAL A 145 -0.48 1.20 17.51
N PRO A 146 -0.50 2.51 17.86
CA PRO A 146 -0.77 2.96 19.22
C PRO A 146 -2.18 2.56 19.65
N HIS A 147 -2.38 2.29 20.96
CA HIS A 147 -3.72 2.08 21.50
C HIS A 147 -4.63 3.27 21.22
N GLY A 148 -5.88 2.99 20.88
CA GLY A 148 -6.87 4.01 20.52
C GLY A 148 -6.72 4.57 19.12
N CYS A 149 -5.68 4.16 18.36
CA CYS A 149 -5.49 4.48 16.94
C CYS A 149 -5.72 3.25 16.06
N TYR A 150 -5.99 3.48 14.78
CA TYR A 150 -6.23 2.38 13.84
C TYR A 150 -5.93 2.75 12.40
N TYR A 151 -5.80 1.71 11.55
CA TYR A 151 -5.77 1.81 10.09
C TYR A 151 -7.05 1.25 9.48
N LEU A 152 -7.48 1.84 8.36
CA LEU A 152 -8.53 1.26 7.54
C LEU A 152 -7.97 0.07 6.77
N VAL A 153 -8.71 -1.05 6.80
CA VAL A 153 -8.34 -2.29 6.12
C VAL A 153 -9.46 -2.78 5.23
N ASP A 154 -9.17 -3.65 4.29
CA ASP A 154 -10.14 -4.28 3.41
C ASP A 154 -11.00 -5.33 4.17
N ALA A 155 -12.12 -5.79 3.57
CA ALA A 155 -13.01 -6.80 4.10
C ALA A 155 -12.35 -8.17 4.32
N GLY A 156 -11.22 -8.44 3.66
CA GLY A 156 -10.40 -9.63 3.86
C GLY A 156 -9.69 -9.69 5.21
N TYR A 157 -9.49 -8.54 5.86
CA TYR A 157 -8.88 -8.47 7.20
C TYR A 157 -9.92 -8.63 8.31
N THR A 158 -9.43 -8.96 9.51
CA THR A 158 -10.26 -9.02 10.70
C THR A 158 -10.52 -7.63 11.26
N ASN A 159 -11.78 -7.33 11.60
CA ASN A 159 -12.13 -6.14 12.36
C ASN A 159 -11.73 -6.35 13.83
N CYS A 160 -10.70 -5.64 14.29
CA CYS A 160 -10.17 -5.73 15.65
C CYS A 160 -9.48 -4.42 16.04
N GLU A 161 -9.12 -4.27 17.31
CA GLU A 161 -8.38 -3.10 17.78
C GLU A 161 -7.15 -2.84 16.88
N GLY A 162 -7.01 -1.58 16.44
CA GLY A 162 -5.97 -1.15 15.53
C GLY A 162 -6.27 -1.34 14.03
N PHE A 163 -7.32 -2.09 13.66
CA PHE A 163 -7.65 -2.39 12.26
C PHE A 163 -9.16 -2.36 12.04
N LEU A 164 -9.64 -1.33 11.36
CA LEU A 164 -11.05 -1.09 11.11
C LEU A 164 -11.43 -1.59 9.71
N ALA A 165 -12.18 -2.70 9.67
CA ALA A 165 -12.68 -3.30 8.44
C ALA A 165 -14.12 -2.85 8.12
N PRO A 166 -14.57 -2.89 6.85
CA PRO A 166 -15.95 -2.58 6.49
C PRO A 166 -16.92 -3.67 6.99
N PHE A 167 -18.22 -3.37 6.94
CA PHE A 167 -19.27 -4.35 7.20
C PHE A 167 -19.39 -5.31 6.02
N ARG A 168 -19.32 -6.61 6.31
CA ARG A 168 -19.50 -7.66 5.31
C ARG A 168 -20.98 -7.82 4.95
N GLY A 169 -21.25 -8.26 3.71
CA GLY A 169 -22.61 -8.46 3.23
C GLY A 169 -23.39 -7.17 2.91
N GLN A 170 -22.74 -6.03 2.98
CA GLN A 170 -23.28 -4.73 2.61
C GLN A 170 -22.52 -4.16 1.40
N ARG A 171 -23.14 -3.22 0.66
CA ARG A 171 -22.48 -2.53 -0.46
C ARG A 171 -21.20 -1.88 -0.01
N TYR A 172 -20.15 -2.06 -0.78
CA TYR A 172 -18.82 -1.55 -0.42
C TYR A 172 -18.08 -0.88 -1.58
N HIS A 173 -18.29 -1.34 -2.83
CA HIS A 173 -17.50 -0.87 -3.96
C HIS A 173 -17.81 0.57 -4.37
N LEU A 174 -16.77 1.40 -4.55
CA LEU A 174 -16.91 2.81 -4.96
C LEU A 174 -17.69 2.99 -6.28
N ASN A 175 -17.61 2.02 -7.20
CA ASN A 175 -18.32 2.08 -8.48
C ASN A 175 -19.85 1.99 -8.30
N GLU A 176 -20.35 1.29 -7.30
CA GLU A 176 -21.78 1.20 -7.02
C GLU A 176 -22.33 2.56 -6.57
N TRP A 177 -21.57 3.28 -5.71
CA TRP A 177 -21.94 4.62 -5.25
C TRP A 177 -21.85 5.68 -6.36
N ARG A 178 -20.92 5.53 -7.30
CA ARG A 178 -20.82 6.42 -8.48
C ARG A 178 -22.01 6.31 -9.44
N GLN A 179 -22.77 5.22 -9.39
CA GLN A 179 -24.00 5.01 -10.16
C GLN A 179 -25.23 5.75 -9.58
N GLY A 180 -25.03 6.57 -8.53
CA GLY A 180 -26.09 7.38 -7.93
C GLY A 180 -26.89 6.68 -6.83
N TYR A 181 -26.46 5.51 -6.38
CA TYR A 181 -27.07 4.85 -5.23
C TYR A 181 -26.83 5.65 -3.95
N GLN A 182 -27.90 5.88 -3.19
CA GLN A 182 -27.82 6.48 -1.86
C GLN A 182 -27.76 5.39 -0.80
N PRO A 183 -26.97 5.54 0.27
CA PRO A 183 -26.94 4.59 1.36
C PRO A 183 -28.28 4.56 2.09
N SER A 184 -28.77 3.34 2.36
CA SER A 184 -30.06 3.09 3.00
C SER A 184 -29.96 2.71 4.47
N SER A 185 -28.75 2.40 4.95
CA SER A 185 -28.48 2.03 6.35
C SER A 185 -27.15 2.65 6.84
N PRO A 186 -26.97 2.72 8.17
CA PRO A 186 -25.69 3.15 8.78
C PRO A 186 -24.49 2.38 8.25
N GLU A 187 -24.62 1.06 8.08
CA GLU A 187 -23.55 0.20 7.61
C GLU A 187 -23.19 0.50 6.15
N GLU A 188 -24.17 0.77 5.30
CA GLU A 188 -23.92 1.17 3.91
C GLU A 188 -23.24 2.53 3.84
N PHE A 189 -23.70 3.50 4.64
CA PHE A 189 -23.07 4.82 4.70
C PHE A 189 -21.62 4.73 5.19
N PHE A 190 -21.39 3.97 6.26
CA PHE A 190 -20.06 3.69 6.76
C PHE A 190 -19.18 3.08 5.66
N ASN A 191 -19.65 2.01 5.00
CA ASN A 191 -18.91 1.33 3.94
C ASN A 191 -18.55 2.28 2.77
N MET A 192 -19.47 3.17 2.38
CA MET A 192 -19.22 4.18 1.36
C MET A 192 -18.06 5.12 1.76
N LYS A 193 -18.09 5.65 2.98
CA LYS A 193 -17.05 6.55 3.49
C LYS A 193 -15.74 5.81 3.71
N HIS A 194 -15.80 4.60 4.25
CA HIS A 194 -14.66 3.72 4.46
C HIS A 194 -13.94 3.39 3.14
N ALA A 195 -14.68 2.96 2.11
CA ALA A 195 -14.13 2.67 0.79
C ALA A 195 -13.49 3.91 0.16
N SER A 196 -14.14 5.09 0.28
CA SER A 196 -13.60 6.36 -0.21
C SER A 196 -12.27 6.75 0.45
N ALA A 197 -12.17 6.60 1.78
CA ALA A 197 -10.95 6.91 2.51
C ALA A 197 -9.86 5.85 2.25
N ARG A 198 -10.19 4.55 2.29
CA ARG A 198 -9.24 3.45 2.09
C ARG A 198 -8.65 3.43 0.67
N ASN A 199 -9.34 3.96 -0.32
CA ASN A 199 -8.83 4.07 -1.69
C ASN A 199 -7.47 4.79 -1.77
N VAL A 200 -7.05 5.51 -0.72
CA VAL A 200 -5.73 6.15 -0.65
C VAL A 200 -4.59 5.16 -0.83
N ILE A 201 -4.67 3.96 -0.23
CA ILE A 201 -3.60 2.95 -0.37
C ILE A 201 -3.55 2.36 -1.78
N GLU A 202 -4.70 2.18 -2.42
CA GLU A 202 -4.77 1.71 -3.81
C GLU A 202 -4.14 2.74 -4.77
N ARG A 203 -4.45 4.03 -4.57
CA ARG A 203 -3.81 5.13 -5.32
C ARG A 203 -2.30 5.18 -5.07
N CYS A 204 -1.87 4.99 -3.82
CA CYS A 204 -0.46 4.95 -3.43
C CYS A 204 0.29 3.82 -4.18
N PHE A 205 -0.28 2.62 -4.25
CA PHE A 205 0.27 1.50 -5.03
C PHE A 205 0.25 1.77 -6.53
N GLY A 206 -0.80 2.41 -7.03
CA GLY A 206 -0.90 2.82 -8.43
C GLY A 206 0.24 3.75 -8.83
N LEU A 207 0.45 4.83 -8.09
CA LEU A 207 1.56 5.77 -8.28
C LEU A 207 2.92 5.09 -8.17
N LEU A 208 3.11 4.24 -7.15
CA LEU A 208 4.35 3.51 -6.95
C LEU A 208 4.69 2.66 -8.18
N LYS A 209 3.73 1.88 -8.68
CA LYS A 209 3.92 1.00 -9.86
C LYS A 209 4.05 1.80 -11.16
N LEU A 210 3.36 2.93 -11.27
CA LEU A 210 3.46 3.77 -12.45
C LEU A 210 4.85 4.39 -12.58
N ARG A 211 5.38 4.92 -11.49
CA ARG A 211 6.70 5.54 -11.43
C ARG A 211 7.83 4.55 -11.65
N TRP A 212 7.76 3.38 -11.03
CA TRP A 212 8.83 2.40 -11.03
C TRP A 212 8.52 1.20 -11.92
N GLY A 213 8.96 1.27 -13.18
CA GLY A 213 8.74 0.21 -14.18
C GLY A 213 9.22 -1.17 -13.72
N ILE A 214 10.23 -1.24 -12.83
CA ILE A 214 10.73 -2.50 -12.29
C ILE A 214 9.69 -3.26 -11.45
N LEU A 215 8.65 -2.58 -10.94
CA LEU A 215 7.58 -3.18 -10.15
C LEU A 215 6.43 -3.75 -10.99
N ARG A 216 6.36 -3.39 -12.29
CA ARG A 216 5.29 -3.81 -13.20
C ARG A 216 5.55 -5.13 -13.90
N SER A 217 6.80 -5.52 -14.02
CA SER A 217 7.21 -6.69 -14.80
C SER A 217 8.16 -7.60 -14.00
N PRO A 218 8.21 -8.91 -14.28
CA PRO A 218 9.07 -9.82 -13.56
C PRO A 218 10.55 -9.41 -13.66
N SER A 219 11.11 -8.96 -12.55
CA SER A 219 12.48 -8.50 -12.44
C SER A 219 13.50 -9.62 -12.69
N PHE A 220 14.69 -9.26 -13.18
CA PHE A 220 15.83 -10.18 -13.32
C PHE A 220 16.64 -10.34 -12.04
N TYR A 221 16.37 -9.54 -11.03
CA TYR A 221 17.04 -9.62 -9.74
C TYR A 221 16.51 -10.81 -8.92
N PRO A 222 17.36 -11.48 -8.13
CA PRO A 222 16.91 -12.47 -7.16
C PRO A 222 15.86 -11.88 -6.20
N VAL A 223 14.90 -12.68 -5.74
CA VAL A 223 13.78 -12.23 -4.89
C VAL A 223 14.26 -11.40 -3.70
N ARG A 224 15.35 -11.83 -3.02
CA ARG A 224 15.93 -11.09 -1.89
C ARG A 224 16.36 -9.66 -2.27
N VAL A 225 16.95 -9.48 -3.45
CA VAL A 225 17.36 -8.15 -3.94
C VAL A 225 16.13 -7.37 -4.38
N HIS A 226 15.18 -8.03 -5.03
CA HIS A 226 13.95 -7.40 -5.50
C HIS A 226 13.10 -6.87 -4.34
N ASN A 227 13.00 -7.61 -3.22
CA ASN A 227 12.33 -7.12 -2.00
C ASN A 227 12.96 -5.82 -1.48
N ARG A 228 14.28 -5.70 -1.54
CA ARG A 228 14.99 -4.47 -1.15
C ARG A 228 14.73 -3.33 -2.14
N ILE A 229 14.62 -3.63 -3.43
CA ILE A 229 14.24 -2.66 -4.47
C ILE A 229 12.83 -2.13 -4.19
N ILE A 230 11.88 -3.00 -3.82
CA ILE A 230 10.51 -2.59 -3.47
C ILE A 230 10.53 -1.58 -2.31
N ILE A 231 11.27 -1.87 -1.23
CA ILE A 231 11.41 -0.94 -0.10
C ILE A 231 12.03 0.38 -0.57
N ALA A 232 13.11 0.34 -1.37
CA ALA A 232 13.74 1.55 -1.90
C ALA A 232 12.76 2.38 -2.76
N CYS A 233 11.91 1.74 -3.55
CA CYS A 233 10.87 2.43 -4.33
C CYS A 233 9.85 3.15 -3.43
N CYS A 234 9.45 2.54 -2.29
CA CYS A 234 8.57 3.18 -1.32
C CYS A 234 9.26 4.38 -0.63
N LEU A 235 10.53 4.25 -0.26
CA LEU A 235 11.30 5.34 0.34
C LEU A 235 11.48 6.51 -0.64
N LEU A 236 11.80 6.22 -1.90
CA LEU A 236 11.92 7.24 -2.94
C LEU A 236 10.56 7.88 -3.29
N HIS A 237 9.47 7.13 -3.19
CA HIS A 237 8.12 7.69 -3.32
C HIS A 237 7.88 8.76 -2.24
N ASN A 238 8.19 8.46 -0.99
CA ASN A 238 8.06 9.42 0.11
C ASN A 238 8.99 10.63 -0.09
N PHE A 239 10.24 10.39 -0.50
CA PHE A 239 11.18 11.46 -0.81
C PHE A 239 10.62 12.44 -1.84
N ILE A 240 10.08 11.91 -2.96
CA ILE A 240 9.48 12.73 -4.02
C ILE A 240 8.31 13.54 -3.45
N ARG A 241 7.38 12.90 -2.71
CA ARG A 241 6.22 13.60 -2.14
C ARG A 241 6.60 14.68 -1.12
N THR A 242 7.70 14.50 -0.41
CA THR A 242 8.17 15.49 0.58
C THR A 242 8.83 16.70 -0.07
N TYR A 243 9.60 16.49 -1.15
CA TYR A 243 10.47 17.53 -1.71
C TYR A 243 10.02 18.09 -3.05
N MET A 244 9.02 17.49 -3.71
CA MET A 244 8.42 18.00 -4.93
C MET A 244 7.03 18.60 -4.64
N SER A 245 6.87 19.88 -4.89
CA SER A 245 5.60 20.59 -4.70
C SER A 245 4.50 20.14 -5.65
N LEU A 246 4.86 19.66 -6.85
CA LEU A 246 3.97 19.09 -7.85
C LEU A 246 4.60 17.80 -8.36
N ASP A 247 3.86 16.70 -8.24
CA ASP A 247 4.23 15.42 -8.83
C ASP A 247 3.58 15.29 -10.22
N PRO A 248 4.37 15.34 -11.34
CA PRO A 248 3.80 15.29 -12.68
C PRO A 248 3.02 13.99 -12.93
N ILE A 249 3.48 12.87 -12.37
CA ILE A 249 2.83 11.57 -12.54
C ILE A 249 1.49 11.53 -11.81
N GLU A 250 1.39 12.12 -10.64
CA GLU A 250 0.12 12.22 -9.91
C GLU A 250 -0.87 13.16 -10.63
N ALA A 251 -0.38 14.26 -11.20
CA ALA A 251 -1.20 15.19 -11.97
C ALA A 251 -1.81 14.55 -13.23
N GLU A 252 -1.09 13.62 -13.89
CA GLU A 252 -1.57 12.89 -15.06
C GLU A 252 -2.64 11.83 -14.70
N LEU A 253 -2.64 11.30 -13.47
CA LEU A 253 -3.53 10.21 -13.07
C LEU A 253 -4.96 10.67 -12.79
N GLY A 254 -5.21 11.96 -12.51
CA GLY A 254 -6.51 12.47 -12.11
C GLY A 254 -7.07 11.79 -10.84
N GLU A 255 -8.33 12.05 -10.51
CA GLU A 255 -9.00 11.45 -9.34
C GLU A 255 -9.50 10.01 -9.58
N GLY A 256 -9.33 9.49 -10.79
CA GLY A 256 -9.92 8.22 -11.25
C GLY A 256 -8.90 7.19 -11.70
N LEU A 257 -8.10 6.61 -10.81
CA LEU A 257 -7.53 5.30 -11.12
C LEU A 257 -8.66 4.26 -11.07
N PRO A 258 -8.82 3.42 -12.12
CA PRO A 258 -9.76 2.31 -12.06
C PRO A 258 -9.33 1.39 -10.93
N SER A 259 -10.23 1.11 -10.00
CA SER A 259 -10.07 0.10 -8.96
C SER A 259 -10.26 -1.30 -9.60
N ASN A 260 -9.40 -1.66 -10.54
CA ASN A 260 -9.44 -2.95 -11.23
C ASN A 260 -8.53 -4.01 -10.59
N LEU A 261 -8.19 -3.85 -9.32
CA LEU A 261 -7.47 -4.84 -8.53
C LEU A 261 -8.34 -5.27 -7.34
N ILE A 262 -9.61 -5.60 -7.62
CA ILE A 262 -10.49 -6.21 -6.63
C ILE A 262 -10.24 -7.71 -6.71
N ASP A 263 -9.57 -8.25 -5.72
CA ASP A 263 -9.67 -9.65 -5.38
C ASP A 263 -10.92 -9.81 -4.53
N ASP A 264 -12.02 -10.24 -5.17
CA ASP A 264 -13.11 -10.88 -4.48
C ASP A 264 -12.56 -12.19 -3.92
N ASP A 265 -12.40 -12.26 -2.62
CA ASP A 265 -12.06 -13.52 -1.98
C ASP A 265 -12.68 -13.73 -0.63
N ASP A 266 -13.67 -14.58 -0.70
CA ASP A 266 -14.31 -15.24 0.41
C ASP A 266 -13.51 -16.50 0.74
N SER A 267 -12.46 -16.41 1.59
CA SER A 267 -12.00 -17.59 2.35
C SER A 267 -10.90 -17.29 3.38
N ASN A 268 -11.24 -17.63 4.63
CA ASN A 268 -10.40 -18.11 5.72
C ASN A 268 -9.34 -17.16 6.29
N ILE A 269 -9.82 -16.30 7.17
CA ILE A 269 -9.00 -15.62 8.18
C ILE A 269 -8.85 -16.57 9.37
N VAL A 270 -7.62 -16.96 9.67
CA VAL A 270 -7.27 -17.65 10.92
C VAL A 270 -6.62 -16.63 11.84
N ASN A 271 -7.43 -16.07 12.76
CA ASN A 271 -7.09 -15.41 14.02
C ASN A 271 -6.12 -14.22 13.99
N ILE A 272 -6.66 -13.06 13.77
CA ILE A 272 -6.55 -11.92 14.68
C ILE A 272 -7.87 -11.99 15.45
N HIS A 273 -7.88 -11.96 16.78
CA HIS A 273 -9.11 -12.23 17.51
C HIS A 273 -10.13 -11.12 17.25
N PRO A 274 -11.34 -11.45 16.74
CA PRO A 274 -12.43 -10.48 16.67
C PRO A 274 -12.66 -9.96 18.09
N SER A 275 -12.81 -8.65 18.23
CA SER A 275 -13.18 -8.04 19.50
C SER A 275 -14.64 -7.62 19.40
N ASP A 276 -15.50 -8.16 20.27
CA ASP A 276 -16.90 -7.75 20.33
C ASP A 276 -17.01 -6.25 20.70
N ALA A 277 -16.13 -5.77 21.56
CA ALA A 277 -16.03 -4.35 21.88
C ALA A 277 -15.71 -3.50 20.64
N TRP A 278 -14.82 -3.97 19.78
CA TRP A 278 -14.47 -3.27 18.53
C TRP A 278 -15.59 -3.34 17.49
N ALA A 279 -16.32 -4.44 17.44
CA ALA A 279 -17.50 -4.57 16.58
C ALA A 279 -18.63 -3.64 17.03
N THR A 280 -18.86 -3.52 18.32
CA THR A 280 -19.83 -2.59 18.92
C THR A 280 -19.43 -1.14 18.62
N TRP A 281 -18.18 -0.77 18.89
CA TRP A 281 -17.66 0.56 18.58
C TRP A 281 -17.79 0.93 17.10
N ARG A 282 -17.52 0.00 16.18
CA ARG A 282 -17.72 0.25 14.73
C ARG A 282 -19.19 0.53 14.41
N MET A 283 -20.13 -0.17 15.03
CA MET A 283 -21.56 0.05 14.85
C MET A 283 -22.00 1.42 15.40
N GLU A 284 -21.52 1.78 16.58
CA GLU A 284 -21.76 3.10 17.17
C GLU A 284 -21.24 4.22 16.26
N LEU A 285 -20.04 4.07 15.74
CA LEU A 285 -19.45 5.00 14.76
C LEU A 285 -20.32 5.09 13.47
N ALA A 286 -20.78 3.96 12.96
CA ALA A 286 -21.64 3.93 11.76
C ALA A 286 -22.97 4.66 12.00
N ASN A 287 -23.62 4.45 13.14
CA ASN A 287 -24.85 5.13 13.51
C ASN A 287 -24.62 6.65 13.63
N GLN A 288 -23.59 7.07 14.38
CA GLN A 288 -23.25 8.48 14.51
C GLN A 288 -23.03 9.14 13.15
N MET A 289 -22.24 8.53 12.27
CA MET A 289 -21.95 9.03 10.93
C MET A 289 -23.23 9.18 10.09
N PHE A 290 -24.15 8.23 10.19
CA PHE A 290 -25.40 8.23 9.44
C PHE A 290 -26.36 9.31 9.94
N ASP A 291 -26.51 9.47 11.26
CA ASP A 291 -27.33 10.49 11.90
C ASP A 291 -26.84 11.91 11.54
N GLU A 292 -25.53 12.16 11.62
CA GLU A 292 -24.92 13.42 11.24
C GLU A 292 -25.15 13.72 9.74
N TRP A 293 -25.07 12.71 8.88
CA TRP A 293 -25.33 12.87 7.46
C TRP A 293 -26.78 13.20 7.18
N GLN A 294 -27.75 12.49 7.78
CA GLN A 294 -29.17 12.78 7.64
C GLN A 294 -29.54 14.19 8.12
N ALA A 295 -28.98 14.61 9.26
CA ALA A 295 -29.20 15.97 9.79
C ALA A 295 -28.64 17.08 8.87
N SER A 296 -27.60 16.76 8.08
CA SER A 296 -27.01 17.72 7.12
C SER A 296 -27.71 17.77 5.78
N THR A 297 -28.60 16.81 5.50
CA THR A 297 -29.29 16.68 4.20
C THR A 297 -30.75 17.18 4.26
N ASN A 298 -31.28 17.33 5.48
CA ASN A 298 -32.57 17.98 5.78
C ASN A 298 -32.35 19.47 6.03
#